data_b08848adc72450d2c53a96d8fa49b153
#
_entry.id   b08848adc72450d2c53a96d8fa49b153
#
_cell.length_a   1.000
_cell.length_b   1.000
_cell.length_c   1.000
_cell.angle_alpha   90.00
_cell.angle_beta   90.00
_cell.angle_gamma   90.00
#
_symmetry.space_group_name_H-M   'P 1'
#
loop_
_entity.id
_entity.type
_entity.pdbx_description
1 polymer ?
#
loop_
_entity_poly.entity_id
_entity_poly.type
_entity_poly.pdbx_seq_one_letter_code
_entity_poly.pdbx_strand_id
1 'polypeptide(L)'
;MNRFLLRERYEPKDLFKIIEKIINLVGGILSVDDTVIEKIYSDPKNAELISYFWSGKAHKTIIGLNLITLYYSDINGNSVPINYRIYDKKEGKTKNDYFREMVSEIISWGVKPRIVTGDSWYSGVENLKFLKNQKVGFLFGIEKNRTVSNEPHKYCQVRNLVIPESGLRTHLKEFGFVKLFRKDFKKEDSRHYILYLPDEEKIKDITRNEFMTIHDTHWGIETFHRALKQVCGICRFMVRDTHAIKTHIFCSLQAFVRLEFMRVEKIISNWYEVQRNLFTLVVREHIFANLNSNGTIENA
;
A
#
# COMPACT_ATOMS: atom_id res chain seq x y z
N MET A 1 7.79 27.16 -6.39
CA MET A 1 7.59 25.71 -6.12
C MET A 1 8.87 24.89 -6.34
N ASN A 2 9.56 24.99 -7.49
CA ASN A 2 10.76 24.20 -7.77
C ASN A 2 11.90 24.37 -6.75
N ARG A 3 12.13 25.59 -6.23
CA ARG A 3 13.18 25.84 -5.21
C ARG A 3 12.92 25.07 -3.91
N PHE A 4 11.67 24.97 -3.46
CA PHE A 4 11.28 24.18 -2.30
C PHE A 4 11.61 22.70 -2.52
N LEU A 5 11.17 22.11 -3.63
CA LEU A 5 11.40 20.71 -3.95
C LEU A 5 12.90 20.35 -4.04
N LEU A 6 13.74 21.27 -4.49
CA LEU A 6 15.19 21.08 -4.58
C LEU A 6 15.92 21.27 -3.25
N ARG A 7 15.38 22.11 -2.34
CA ARG A 7 16.00 22.44 -1.06
C ARG A 7 15.73 21.41 0.01
N GLU A 8 14.48 20.99 0.11
CA GLU A 8 14.05 20.10 1.20
C GLU A 8 14.53 18.67 0.99
N ARG A 9 14.81 18.00 2.11
CA ARG A 9 15.25 16.60 2.15
C ARG A 9 14.42 15.87 3.17
N TYR A 10 13.65 14.90 2.73
CA TYR A 10 12.81 14.08 3.58
C TYR A 10 13.15 12.61 3.41
N GLU A 11 13.19 11.93 4.53
CA GLU A 11 13.37 10.48 4.60
C GLU A 11 12.04 9.82 5.02
N PRO A 12 11.85 8.54 4.73
CA PRO A 12 10.63 7.82 5.16
C PRO A 12 10.35 7.93 6.66
N LYS A 13 11.39 8.00 7.50
CA LYS A 13 11.25 8.20 8.93
C LYS A 13 10.58 9.54 9.30
N ASP A 14 10.70 10.56 8.47
CA ASP A 14 10.04 11.84 8.73
C ASP A 14 8.52 11.73 8.55
N LEU A 15 8.05 10.88 7.62
CA LEU A 15 6.64 10.54 7.52
C LEU A 15 6.17 9.80 8.78
N PHE A 16 6.95 8.83 9.26
CA PHE A 16 6.64 8.08 10.48
C PHE A 16 6.50 8.99 11.69
N LYS A 17 7.40 9.96 11.90
CA LYS A 17 7.33 10.94 13.01
C LYS A 17 6.02 11.77 13.03
N ILE A 18 5.39 11.96 11.87
CA ILE A 18 4.11 12.69 11.77
C ILE A 18 2.97 11.83 12.32
N ILE A 19 3.02 10.51 12.10
CA ILE A 19 1.91 9.60 12.37
C ILE A 19 2.05 8.85 13.71
N GLU A 20 3.27 8.67 14.24
CA GLU A 20 3.54 7.82 15.41
C GLU A 20 2.75 8.21 16.67
N LYS A 21 2.35 9.48 16.78
CA LYS A 21 1.58 10.01 17.94
C LYS A 21 0.07 9.80 17.80
N ILE A 22 -0.40 9.35 16.65
CA ILE A 22 -1.83 9.39 16.28
C ILE A 22 -2.36 7.97 16.07
N ILE A 23 -1.49 7.01 15.75
CA ILE A 23 -1.85 5.62 15.50
C ILE A 23 -1.38 4.71 16.64
N ASN A 24 -2.10 3.61 16.85
CA ASN A 24 -1.62 2.56 17.74
C ASN A 24 -0.59 1.68 17.01
N LEU A 25 0.64 1.65 17.51
CA LEU A 25 1.75 0.94 16.86
C LEU A 25 1.75 -0.58 17.09
N VAL A 26 0.82 -1.10 17.91
CA VAL A 26 0.82 -2.52 18.31
C VAL A 26 -0.45 -3.23 17.83
N GLY A 27 -0.29 -4.42 17.28
CA GLY A 27 -1.39 -5.34 16.99
C GLY A 27 -2.14 -5.07 15.67
N GLY A 28 -1.77 -4.03 14.93
CA GLY A 28 -2.40 -3.71 13.65
C GLY A 28 -2.00 -4.64 12.50
N ILE A 29 -2.56 -4.37 11.33
CA ILE A 29 -2.31 -5.09 10.08
C ILE A 29 -1.46 -4.20 9.18
N LEU A 30 -0.35 -4.75 8.66
CA LEU A 30 0.55 -4.09 7.75
C LEU A 30 0.32 -4.64 6.34
N SER A 31 -0.09 -3.80 5.41
CA SER A 31 -0.26 -4.15 3.99
C SER A 31 0.95 -3.68 3.19
N VAL A 32 1.46 -4.53 2.30
CA VAL A 32 2.49 -4.18 1.32
C VAL A 32 1.92 -4.25 -0.08
N ASP A 33 2.19 -3.23 -0.87
CA ASP A 33 1.88 -3.21 -2.30
C ASP A 33 2.75 -2.17 -3.00
N ASP A 34 2.82 -2.25 -4.33
CA ASP A 34 3.48 -1.25 -5.15
C ASP A 34 2.56 -0.67 -6.23
N THR A 35 2.83 0.57 -6.58
CA THR A 35 2.06 1.23 -7.63
C THR A 35 2.96 1.99 -8.58
N VAL A 36 2.65 1.90 -9.88
CA VAL A 36 3.36 2.68 -10.90
C VAL A 36 2.70 4.04 -11.06
N ILE A 37 3.51 5.09 -10.92
CA ILE A 37 3.15 6.48 -11.21
C ILE A 37 3.57 6.74 -12.65
N GLU A 38 2.60 6.76 -13.55
CA GLU A 38 2.83 6.88 -15.00
C GLU A 38 3.45 8.26 -15.35
N LYS A 39 4.45 8.25 -16.23
CA LYS A 39 5.18 9.41 -16.75
C LYS A 39 5.45 9.24 -18.24
N ILE A 40 4.38 9.07 -19.01
CA ILE A 40 4.45 8.72 -20.45
C ILE A 40 5.24 9.69 -21.32
N TYR A 41 5.36 10.96 -20.90
CA TYR A 41 6.12 11.99 -21.62
C TYR A 41 7.54 12.20 -21.05
N SER A 42 7.96 11.39 -20.06
CA SER A 42 9.30 11.47 -19.50
C SER A 42 10.27 10.58 -20.27
N ASP A 43 11.48 11.04 -20.44
CA ASP A 43 12.58 10.24 -20.99
C ASP A 43 13.36 9.61 -19.82
N PRO A 44 13.41 8.27 -19.72
CA PRO A 44 14.18 7.56 -18.69
C PRO A 44 15.68 7.87 -18.71
N LYS A 45 16.23 8.36 -19.83
CA LYS A 45 17.63 8.76 -19.92
C LYS A 45 17.92 10.06 -19.19
N ASN A 46 16.90 10.90 -19.02
CA ASN A 46 17.01 12.25 -18.44
C ASN A 46 16.44 12.36 -17.02
N ALA A 47 15.92 11.26 -16.43
CA ALA A 47 15.33 11.23 -15.09
C ALA A 47 15.65 9.89 -14.42
N GLU A 48 16.50 9.90 -13.41
CA GLU A 48 17.09 8.69 -12.81
C GLU A 48 16.09 7.70 -12.22
N LEU A 49 15.01 8.18 -11.61
CA LEU A 49 13.98 7.35 -10.96
C LEU A 49 12.87 6.91 -11.94
N ILE A 50 12.90 7.41 -13.18
CA ILE A 50 11.93 7.03 -14.20
C ILE A 50 12.48 5.84 -15.00
N SER A 51 11.68 4.80 -15.16
CA SER A 51 12.07 3.60 -15.89
C SER A 51 10.84 2.90 -16.47
N TYR A 52 11.06 1.75 -17.09
CA TYR A 52 10.03 0.89 -17.62
C TYR A 52 9.56 -0.10 -16.56
N PHE A 53 8.25 -0.10 -16.27
CA PHE A 53 7.62 -1.00 -15.30
C PHE A 53 6.39 -1.67 -15.89
N TRP A 54 6.15 -2.92 -15.52
CA TRP A 54 4.92 -3.61 -15.86
C TRP A 54 3.75 -3.00 -15.10
N SER A 55 2.68 -2.68 -15.79
CA SER A 55 1.43 -2.21 -15.22
C SER A 55 0.36 -3.28 -15.31
N GLY A 56 -0.06 -3.84 -14.18
CA GLY A 56 -1.17 -4.81 -14.15
C GLY A 56 -2.48 -4.22 -14.65
N LYS A 57 -2.71 -2.91 -14.46
CA LYS A 57 -3.89 -2.21 -14.96
C LYS A 57 -3.89 -2.08 -16.49
N ALA A 58 -2.75 -1.75 -17.07
CA ALA A 58 -2.61 -1.53 -18.52
C ALA A 58 -2.26 -2.81 -19.29
N HIS A 59 -1.93 -3.90 -18.60
CA HIS A 59 -1.41 -5.16 -19.15
C HIS A 59 -0.26 -4.96 -20.15
N LYS A 60 0.60 -3.98 -19.88
CA LYS A 60 1.78 -3.65 -20.68
C LYS A 60 2.85 -2.95 -19.86
N THR A 61 4.04 -2.87 -20.41
CA THR A 61 5.12 -2.06 -19.86
C THR A 61 4.83 -0.57 -20.11
N ILE A 62 4.94 0.24 -19.07
CA ILE A 62 4.74 1.69 -19.12
C ILE A 62 5.97 2.41 -18.55
N ILE A 63 6.16 3.67 -18.98
CA ILE A 63 7.19 4.56 -18.43
C ILE A 63 6.64 5.21 -17.16
N GLY A 64 7.41 5.19 -16.09
CA GLY A 64 6.99 5.79 -14.83
C GLY A 64 7.97 5.58 -13.70
N LEU A 65 7.48 5.86 -12.49
CA LEU A 65 8.16 5.63 -11.23
C LEU A 65 7.38 4.55 -10.48
N ASN A 66 8.06 3.57 -9.89
CA ASN A 66 7.40 2.57 -9.05
C ASN A 66 7.59 2.91 -7.57
N LEU A 67 6.48 3.07 -6.87
CA LEU A 67 6.41 3.35 -5.43
C LEU A 67 5.97 2.09 -4.69
N ILE A 68 6.83 1.59 -3.81
CA ILE A 68 6.53 0.50 -2.88
C ILE A 68 6.10 1.14 -1.56
N THR A 69 5.00 0.67 -0.97
CA THR A 69 4.45 1.27 0.26
C THR A 69 4.14 0.20 1.28
N LEU A 70 4.43 0.49 2.55
CA LEU A 70 3.87 -0.18 3.70
C LEU A 70 2.72 0.68 4.24
N TYR A 71 1.52 0.11 4.26
CA TYR A 71 0.30 0.76 4.72
C TYR A 71 -0.19 0.05 5.98
N TYR A 72 -0.34 0.78 7.07
CA TYR A 72 -0.65 0.21 8.38
C TYR A 72 -2.06 0.59 8.80
N SER A 73 -2.85 -0.41 9.13
CA SER A 73 -4.18 -0.26 9.73
C SER A 73 -4.09 -0.66 11.20
N ASP A 74 -4.30 0.29 12.10
CA ASP A 74 -4.23 0.06 13.53
C ASP A 74 -5.49 -0.63 14.08
N ILE A 75 -5.46 -1.00 15.35
CA ILE A 75 -6.59 -1.66 16.03
C ILE A 75 -7.80 -0.74 16.23
N ASN A 76 -7.63 0.58 16.06
CA ASN A 76 -8.69 1.58 16.20
C ASN A 76 -9.34 1.92 14.84
N GLY A 77 -8.85 1.32 13.74
CA GLY A 77 -9.37 1.55 12.39
C GLY A 77 -8.73 2.74 11.67
N ASN A 78 -7.67 3.34 12.23
CA ASN A 78 -6.87 4.34 11.53
C ASN A 78 -5.94 3.65 10.54
N SER A 79 -5.80 4.19 9.33
CA SER A 79 -5.04 3.54 8.28
C SER A 79 -4.17 4.55 7.53
N VAL A 80 -2.85 4.37 7.58
CA VAL A 80 -1.88 5.34 7.04
C VAL A 80 -0.68 4.67 6.37
N PRO A 81 -0.03 5.31 5.37
CA PRO A 81 1.26 4.87 4.87
C PRO A 81 2.32 5.10 5.95
N ILE A 82 2.98 4.02 6.39
CA ILE A 82 3.94 4.07 7.50
C ILE A 82 5.39 4.11 7.03
N ASN A 83 5.67 3.53 5.86
CA ASN A 83 6.97 3.54 5.23
C ASN A 83 6.80 3.42 3.70
N TYR A 84 7.78 3.87 2.95
CA TYR A 84 7.75 3.78 1.49
C TYR A 84 9.16 3.75 0.90
N ARG A 85 9.26 3.24 -0.35
CA ARG A 85 10.48 3.32 -1.19
C ARG A 85 10.09 3.63 -2.62
N ILE A 86 10.93 4.42 -3.27
CA ILE A 86 10.92 4.53 -4.72
C ILE A 86 11.86 3.47 -5.24
N TYR A 87 11.34 2.55 -6.05
CA TYR A 87 12.12 1.45 -6.59
C TYR A 87 13.12 1.96 -7.63
N ASP A 88 14.40 1.88 -7.29
CA ASP A 88 15.51 2.24 -8.20
C ASP A 88 16.21 0.97 -8.67
N LYS A 89 16.13 0.69 -9.99
CA LYS A 89 16.79 -0.47 -10.60
C LYS A 89 18.32 -0.41 -10.51
N LYS A 90 18.89 0.80 -10.34
CA LYS A 90 20.34 1.01 -10.25
C LYS A 90 20.93 0.52 -8.92
N GLU A 91 20.09 0.41 -7.86
CA GLU A 91 20.52 -0.11 -6.57
C GLU A 91 20.77 -1.63 -6.57
N GLY A 92 20.40 -2.34 -7.64
CA GLY A 92 20.56 -3.79 -7.74
C GLY A 92 19.69 -4.59 -6.79
N LYS A 93 18.78 -3.95 -6.07
CA LYS A 93 17.84 -4.57 -5.14
C LYS A 93 16.54 -4.96 -5.84
N THR A 94 15.91 -6.02 -5.35
CA THR A 94 14.56 -6.40 -5.75
C THR A 94 13.51 -5.70 -4.89
N LYS A 95 12.24 -5.69 -5.31
CA LYS A 95 11.13 -5.20 -4.48
C LYS A 95 11.02 -5.98 -3.15
N ASN A 96 11.38 -7.26 -3.16
CA ASN A 96 11.39 -8.09 -1.97
C ASN A 96 12.50 -7.68 -0.97
N ASP A 97 13.65 -7.21 -1.47
CA ASP A 97 14.71 -6.65 -0.61
C ASP A 97 14.22 -5.36 0.06
N TYR A 98 13.66 -4.44 -0.70
CA TYR A 98 13.04 -3.22 -0.15
C TYR A 98 11.93 -3.54 0.86
N PHE A 99 11.11 -4.55 0.59
CA PHE A 99 10.07 -4.98 1.54
C PHE A 99 10.68 -5.40 2.88
N ARG A 100 11.70 -6.26 2.88
CA ARG A 100 12.36 -6.73 4.11
C ARG A 100 13.05 -5.60 4.86
N GLU A 101 13.72 -4.70 4.15
CA GLU A 101 14.35 -3.50 4.73
C GLU A 101 13.30 -2.61 5.41
N MET A 102 12.22 -2.27 4.69
CA MET A 102 11.16 -1.42 5.21
C MET A 102 10.46 -2.02 6.44
N VAL A 103 10.23 -3.34 6.46
CA VAL A 103 9.65 -4.03 7.62
C VAL A 103 10.61 -4.00 8.79
N SER A 104 11.92 -4.24 8.57
CA SER A 104 12.93 -4.15 9.63
C SER A 104 12.99 -2.75 10.24
N GLU A 105 12.92 -1.72 9.40
CA GLU A 105 12.92 -0.32 9.84
C GLU A 105 11.73 0.01 10.74
N ILE A 106 10.49 -0.32 10.31
CA ILE A 106 9.31 0.00 11.12
C ILE A 106 9.30 -0.77 12.46
N ILE A 107 9.81 -1.99 12.48
CA ILE A 107 10.00 -2.74 13.73
C ILE A 107 11.00 -2.02 14.63
N SER A 108 12.11 -1.51 14.07
CA SER A 108 13.10 -0.73 14.83
C SER A 108 12.53 0.61 15.35
N TRP A 109 11.50 1.15 14.71
CA TRP A 109 10.77 2.35 15.14
C TRP A 109 9.71 2.05 16.20
N GLY A 110 9.55 0.80 16.60
CA GLY A 110 8.62 0.38 17.66
C GLY A 110 7.28 -0.15 17.17
N VAL A 111 7.07 -0.28 15.85
CA VAL A 111 5.85 -0.86 15.29
C VAL A 111 5.85 -2.37 15.48
N LYS A 112 4.76 -2.92 16.01
CA LYS A 112 4.57 -4.36 16.24
C LYS A 112 3.32 -4.84 15.52
N PRO A 113 3.38 -5.06 14.20
CA PRO A 113 2.22 -5.54 13.47
C PRO A 113 1.90 -6.98 13.89
N ARG A 114 0.62 -7.30 13.99
CA ARG A 114 0.16 -8.68 14.22
C ARG A 114 0.31 -9.53 12.96
N ILE A 115 -0.04 -8.96 11.82
CA ILE A 115 -0.06 -9.62 10.52
C ILE A 115 0.46 -8.68 9.44
N VAL A 116 1.23 -9.25 8.50
CA VAL A 116 1.59 -8.58 7.23
C VAL A 116 0.77 -9.19 6.11
N THR A 117 0.20 -8.36 5.24
CA THR A 117 -0.56 -8.80 4.07
C THR A 117 0.03 -8.27 2.77
N GLY A 118 -0.16 -8.98 1.69
CA GLY A 118 0.28 -8.58 0.35
C GLY A 118 -0.23 -9.54 -0.74
N ASP A 119 0.07 -9.21 -1.97
CA ASP A 119 -0.22 -10.07 -3.10
C ASP A 119 0.75 -11.27 -3.20
N SER A 120 0.59 -12.10 -4.25
CA SER A 120 1.43 -13.28 -4.48
C SER A 120 2.89 -12.94 -4.76
N TRP A 121 3.20 -11.72 -5.19
CA TRP A 121 4.56 -11.28 -5.47
C TRP A 121 5.44 -11.27 -4.22
N TYR A 122 4.85 -10.90 -3.07
CA TYR A 122 5.55 -10.85 -1.79
C TYR A 122 5.55 -12.19 -1.02
N SER A 123 4.90 -13.25 -1.55
CA SER A 123 4.83 -14.58 -0.92
C SER A 123 6.06 -15.47 -1.14
N GLY A 124 7.21 -14.90 -1.53
CA GLY A 124 8.48 -15.64 -1.66
C GLY A 124 8.91 -16.28 -0.34
N VAL A 125 9.50 -17.48 -0.40
CA VAL A 125 9.90 -18.25 0.81
C VAL A 125 10.82 -17.44 1.73
N GLU A 126 11.72 -16.64 1.17
CA GLU A 126 12.62 -15.78 1.95
C GLU A 126 11.87 -14.73 2.75
N ASN A 127 10.86 -14.09 2.16
CA ASN A 127 10.00 -13.13 2.87
C ASN A 127 9.19 -13.80 3.97
N LEU A 128 8.66 -15.01 3.70
CA LEU A 128 7.90 -15.77 4.70
C LEU A 128 8.79 -16.17 5.89
N LYS A 129 10.00 -16.67 5.63
CA LYS A 129 11.00 -17.01 6.66
C LYS A 129 11.43 -15.76 7.44
N PHE A 130 11.65 -14.65 6.75
CA PHE A 130 11.97 -13.36 7.38
C PHE A 130 10.89 -12.95 8.38
N LEU A 131 9.61 -12.95 7.98
CA LEU A 131 8.49 -12.61 8.88
C LEU A 131 8.35 -13.60 10.04
N LYS A 132 8.54 -14.91 9.81
CA LYS A 132 8.57 -15.92 10.87
C LYS A 132 9.67 -15.62 11.90
N ASN A 133 10.86 -15.23 11.46
CA ASN A 133 11.97 -14.86 12.34
C ASN A 133 11.69 -13.58 13.13
N GLN A 134 10.93 -12.64 12.56
CA GLN A 134 10.46 -11.44 13.25
C GLN A 134 9.26 -11.72 14.19
N LYS A 135 8.79 -12.96 14.27
CA LYS A 135 7.58 -13.37 15.03
C LYS A 135 6.31 -12.63 14.60
N VAL A 136 6.19 -12.33 13.33
CA VAL A 136 5.03 -11.63 12.74
C VAL A 136 4.24 -12.63 11.89
N GLY A 137 2.91 -12.62 12.04
CA GLY A 137 2.00 -13.40 11.19
C GLY A 137 1.92 -12.82 9.77
N PHE A 138 1.39 -13.60 8.83
CA PHE A 138 1.14 -13.08 7.49
C PHE A 138 -0.10 -13.68 6.84
N LEU A 139 -0.66 -12.94 5.89
CA LEU A 139 -1.65 -13.39 4.92
C LEU A 139 -1.22 -12.91 3.53
N PHE A 140 -0.76 -13.83 2.70
CA PHE A 140 -0.36 -13.50 1.32
C PHE A 140 -1.15 -14.27 0.29
N GLY A 141 -1.38 -13.65 -0.86
CA GLY A 141 -1.75 -14.38 -2.06
C GLY A 141 -0.69 -15.44 -2.41
N ILE A 142 -1.11 -16.54 -3.00
CA ILE A 142 -0.20 -17.61 -3.45
C ILE A 142 -0.59 -18.09 -4.84
N GLU A 143 0.40 -18.36 -5.67
CA GLU A 143 0.19 -18.86 -7.01
C GLU A 143 -0.34 -20.31 -7.01
N LYS A 144 -1.22 -20.63 -7.97
CA LYS A 144 -1.86 -21.95 -8.12
C LYS A 144 -0.87 -23.10 -8.31
N ASN A 145 0.36 -22.81 -8.78
CA ASN A 145 1.42 -23.78 -9.04
C ASN A 145 2.35 -24.02 -7.84
N ARG A 146 2.17 -23.31 -6.73
CA ARG A 146 2.97 -23.50 -5.51
C ARG A 146 2.77 -24.90 -4.95
N THR A 147 3.86 -25.44 -4.39
CA THR A 147 3.92 -26.82 -3.89
C THR A 147 3.62 -26.86 -2.40
N VAL A 148 2.61 -27.65 -2.04
CA VAL A 148 2.14 -27.87 -0.65
C VAL A 148 1.90 -29.34 -0.41
N SER A 149 1.78 -29.75 0.86
CA SER A 149 1.53 -31.14 1.25
C SER A 149 0.53 -31.21 2.40
N ASN A 150 -0.50 -32.01 2.25
CA ASN A 150 -1.46 -32.31 3.32
C ASN A 150 -1.12 -33.58 4.08
N GLU A 151 -0.37 -34.49 3.43
CA GLU A 151 0.10 -35.76 3.98
C GLU A 151 1.62 -35.81 3.94
N PRO A 152 2.29 -36.42 4.91
CA PRO A 152 3.74 -36.54 4.91
C PRO A 152 4.29 -37.05 3.57
N HIS A 153 5.27 -36.34 3.03
CA HIS A 153 5.97 -36.65 1.76
C HIS A 153 5.13 -36.64 0.48
N LYS A 154 3.83 -36.29 0.53
CA LYS A 154 2.98 -36.19 -0.66
C LYS A 154 2.78 -34.72 -1.04
N TYR A 155 3.65 -34.21 -1.87
CA TYR A 155 3.58 -32.84 -2.37
C TYR A 155 2.77 -32.75 -3.66
N CYS A 156 1.88 -31.75 -3.74
CA CYS A 156 1.10 -31.44 -4.93
C CYS A 156 1.01 -29.91 -5.11
N GLN A 157 0.53 -29.49 -6.25
CA GLN A 157 0.27 -28.06 -6.49
C GLN A 157 -1.04 -27.63 -5.83
N VAL A 158 -1.10 -26.37 -5.37
CA VAL A 158 -2.28 -25.78 -4.73
C VAL A 158 -3.55 -25.98 -5.56
N ARG A 159 -3.46 -25.83 -6.90
CA ARG A 159 -4.60 -26.05 -7.81
C ARG A 159 -5.22 -27.44 -7.77
N ASN A 160 -4.48 -28.44 -7.31
CA ASN A 160 -4.93 -29.83 -7.25
C ASN A 160 -5.59 -30.18 -5.90
N LEU A 161 -5.71 -29.21 -4.99
CA LEU A 161 -6.29 -29.42 -3.68
C LEU A 161 -7.76 -29.00 -3.62
N VAL A 162 -8.57 -29.80 -2.95
CA VAL A 162 -9.90 -29.39 -2.50
C VAL A 162 -9.73 -28.62 -1.19
N ILE A 163 -10.01 -27.33 -1.21
CA ILE A 163 -9.85 -26.44 -0.06
C ILE A 163 -11.23 -26.16 0.50
N PRO A 164 -11.54 -26.63 1.72
CA PRO A 164 -12.82 -26.36 2.37
C PRO A 164 -12.95 -24.86 2.70
N GLU A 165 -14.16 -24.38 2.88
CA GLU A 165 -14.43 -22.97 3.20
C GLU A 165 -13.77 -22.54 4.51
N SER A 166 -13.67 -23.45 5.48
CA SER A 166 -12.97 -23.25 6.75
C SER A 166 -11.44 -23.11 6.62
N GLY A 167 -10.91 -23.32 5.41
CA GLY A 167 -9.48 -23.37 5.13
C GLY A 167 -8.87 -24.76 5.41
N LEU A 168 -7.69 -25.00 4.85
CA LEU A 168 -6.97 -26.26 4.91
C LEU A 168 -5.60 -26.05 5.55
N ARG A 169 -5.32 -26.71 6.68
CA ARG A 169 -3.96 -26.73 7.21
C ARG A 169 -3.07 -27.58 6.31
N THR A 170 -2.00 -27.02 5.79
CA THR A 170 -1.11 -27.68 4.85
C THR A 170 0.35 -27.30 5.13
N HIS A 171 1.28 -28.14 4.71
CA HIS A 171 2.71 -27.85 4.78
C HIS A 171 3.17 -27.20 3.47
N LEU A 172 3.59 -25.92 3.54
CA LEU A 172 4.20 -25.21 2.42
C LEU A 172 5.66 -25.65 2.32
N LYS A 173 6.06 -26.10 1.13
CA LYS A 173 7.44 -26.54 0.87
C LYS A 173 8.46 -25.47 1.27
N GLU A 174 9.51 -25.86 1.97
CA GLU A 174 10.61 -25.00 2.46
C GLU A 174 10.25 -23.97 3.56
N PHE A 175 8.97 -23.95 4.01
CA PHE A 175 8.55 -22.99 5.03
C PHE A 175 8.01 -23.65 6.30
N GLY A 176 7.05 -24.58 6.16
CA GLY A 176 6.35 -25.20 7.28
C GLY A 176 4.83 -25.10 7.17
N PHE A 177 4.13 -25.26 8.31
CA PHE A 177 2.68 -25.28 8.31
C PHE A 177 2.07 -23.88 8.15
N VAL A 178 1.04 -23.83 7.29
CA VAL A 178 0.21 -22.65 7.02
C VAL A 178 -1.26 -23.09 6.92
N LYS A 179 -2.19 -22.13 6.98
CA LYS A 179 -3.58 -22.37 6.65
C LYS A 179 -3.86 -21.78 5.26
N LEU A 180 -4.30 -22.64 4.35
CA LEU A 180 -4.60 -22.29 2.97
C LEU A 180 -6.08 -21.97 2.84
N PHE A 181 -6.41 -20.83 2.26
CA PHE A 181 -7.77 -20.40 1.94
C PHE A 181 -7.93 -20.22 0.44
N ARG A 182 -9.16 -20.44 -0.03
CA ARG A 182 -9.59 -20.12 -1.39
C ARG A 182 -10.67 -19.04 -1.34
N LYS A 183 -10.58 -18.05 -2.21
CA LYS A 183 -11.61 -17.03 -2.43
C LYS A 183 -12.01 -17.06 -3.89
N ASP A 184 -13.29 -17.32 -4.14
CA ASP A 184 -13.86 -17.34 -5.48
C ASP A 184 -14.38 -15.94 -5.85
N PHE A 185 -14.13 -15.52 -7.07
CA PHE A 185 -14.58 -14.28 -7.66
C PHE A 185 -15.57 -14.56 -8.79
N LYS A 186 -16.28 -13.53 -9.24
CA LYS A 186 -17.16 -13.65 -10.41
C LYS A 186 -16.34 -14.08 -11.63
N LYS A 187 -16.92 -14.87 -12.56
CA LYS A 187 -16.30 -15.40 -13.79
C LYS A 187 -15.29 -16.53 -13.57
N GLU A 188 -15.56 -17.45 -12.64
CA GLU A 188 -14.74 -18.65 -12.41
C GLU A 188 -13.27 -18.35 -12.03
N ASP A 189 -12.94 -17.11 -11.69
CA ASP A 189 -11.62 -16.78 -11.14
C ASP A 189 -11.58 -17.11 -9.65
N SER A 190 -10.52 -17.79 -9.23
CA SER A 190 -10.29 -18.12 -7.83
C SER A 190 -8.87 -17.78 -7.43
N ARG A 191 -8.71 -17.16 -6.28
CA ARG A 191 -7.39 -16.86 -5.70
C ARG A 191 -7.18 -17.65 -4.44
N HIS A 192 -5.93 -17.96 -4.19
CA HIS A 192 -5.50 -18.75 -3.04
C HIS A 192 -4.64 -17.87 -2.12
N TYR A 193 -4.77 -18.11 -0.83
CA TYR A 193 -4.09 -17.32 0.20
C TYR A 193 -3.51 -18.25 1.25
N ILE A 194 -2.31 -17.94 1.74
CA ILE A 194 -1.67 -18.62 2.86
C ILE A 194 -1.67 -17.70 4.07
N LEU A 195 -2.10 -18.25 5.20
CA LEU A 195 -2.08 -17.58 6.49
C LEU A 195 -1.17 -18.33 7.45
N TYR A 196 -0.32 -17.57 8.12
CA TYR A 196 0.56 -18.06 9.19
C TYR A 196 0.45 -17.16 10.41
N LEU A 197 0.48 -17.75 11.58
CA LEU A 197 0.65 -17.07 12.86
C LEU A 197 1.88 -17.63 13.59
N PRO A 198 2.62 -16.82 14.37
CA PRO A 198 3.76 -17.28 15.16
C PRO A 198 3.39 -18.37 16.18
N ASP A 199 2.18 -18.30 16.72
CA ASP A 199 1.58 -19.36 17.53
C ASP A 199 0.89 -20.36 16.60
N GLU A 200 1.56 -21.50 16.34
CA GLU A 200 1.08 -22.50 15.38
C GLU A 200 -0.24 -23.18 15.84
N GLU A 201 -0.52 -23.24 17.14
CA GLU A 201 -1.79 -23.79 17.62
C GLU A 201 -2.97 -22.89 17.21
N LYS A 202 -2.79 -21.58 17.26
CA LYS A 202 -3.82 -20.63 16.81
C LYS A 202 -4.10 -20.66 15.31
N ILE A 203 -3.20 -21.23 14.50
CA ILE A 203 -3.45 -21.40 13.06
C ILE A 203 -4.66 -22.29 12.80
N LYS A 204 -4.87 -23.31 13.64
CA LYS A 204 -6.00 -24.26 13.50
C LYS A 204 -7.34 -23.54 13.71
N ASP A 205 -7.37 -22.60 14.66
CA ASP A 205 -8.60 -21.96 15.15
C ASP A 205 -9.04 -20.77 14.28
N ILE A 206 -8.19 -20.31 13.36
CA ILE A 206 -8.54 -19.19 12.47
C ILE A 206 -9.78 -19.53 11.65
N THR A 207 -10.80 -18.70 11.82
CA THR A 207 -12.07 -18.82 11.12
C THR A 207 -12.04 -18.18 9.73
N ARG A 208 -13.01 -18.53 8.90
CA ARG A 208 -13.24 -17.86 7.61
C ARG A 208 -13.45 -16.35 7.78
N ASN A 209 -14.17 -15.95 8.81
CA ASN A 209 -14.45 -14.52 9.08
C ASN A 209 -13.18 -13.74 9.42
N GLU A 210 -12.29 -14.31 10.23
CA GLU A 210 -10.99 -13.66 10.52
C GLU A 210 -10.13 -13.55 9.27
N PHE A 211 -10.06 -14.60 8.45
CA PHE A 211 -9.40 -14.54 7.15
C PHE A 211 -9.96 -13.39 6.29
N MET A 212 -11.28 -13.28 6.18
CA MET A 212 -11.95 -12.26 5.39
C MET A 212 -11.67 -10.85 5.95
N THR A 213 -11.71 -10.67 7.26
CA THR A 213 -11.39 -9.39 7.90
C THR A 213 -9.97 -8.93 7.57
N ILE A 214 -8.98 -9.83 7.68
CA ILE A 214 -7.58 -9.52 7.34
C ILE A 214 -7.43 -9.23 5.84
N HIS A 215 -8.05 -10.07 5.00
CA HIS A 215 -8.03 -9.90 3.55
C HIS A 215 -8.64 -8.56 3.11
N ASP A 216 -9.79 -8.19 3.68
CA ASP A 216 -10.49 -6.97 3.30
C ASP A 216 -9.78 -5.72 3.82
N THR A 217 -9.04 -5.81 4.95
CA THR A 217 -8.15 -4.74 5.42
C THR A 217 -7.04 -4.45 4.40
N HIS A 218 -6.51 -5.48 3.71
CA HIS A 218 -5.52 -5.28 2.65
C HIS A 218 -6.04 -4.38 1.51
N TRP A 219 -7.34 -4.42 1.21
CA TRP A 219 -7.93 -3.55 0.18
C TRP A 219 -7.75 -2.05 0.47
N GLY A 220 -7.48 -1.69 1.72
CA GLY A 220 -7.18 -0.32 2.13
C GLY A 220 -6.00 0.30 1.38
N ILE A 221 -4.95 -0.49 1.07
CA ILE A 221 -3.78 0.02 0.33
C ILE A 221 -4.11 0.35 -1.12
N GLU A 222 -5.01 -0.38 -1.76
CA GLU A 222 -5.48 -0.12 -3.11
C GLU A 222 -6.26 1.22 -3.18
N THR A 223 -7.14 1.44 -2.20
CA THR A 223 -7.90 2.70 -2.10
C THR A 223 -6.99 3.89 -1.78
N PHE A 224 -5.99 3.70 -0.94
CA PHE A 224 -4.94 4.68 -0.67
C PHE A 224 -4.15 5.04 -1.94
N HIS A 225 -3.66 4.07 -2.70
CA HIS A 225 -2.98 4.33 -3.98
C HIS A 225 -3.85 5.12 -4.96
N ARG A 226 -5.14 4.82 -5.00
CA ARG A 226 -6.12 5.57 -5.80
C ARG A 226 -6.25 7.02 -5.34
N ALA A 227 -6.37 7.25 -4.03
CA ALA A 227 -6.46 8.58 -3.46
C ALA A 227 -5.20 9.40 -3.70
N LEU A 228 -4.01 8.80 -3.56
CA LEU A 228 -2.73 9.45 -3.90
C LEU A 228 -2.73 9.98 -5.33
N LYS A 229 -3.21 9.17 -6.29
CA LYS A 229 -3.22 9.54 -7.71
C LYS A 229 -4.30 10.58 -8.03
N GLN A 230 -5.47 10.46 -7.45
CA GLN A 230 -6.63 11.29 -7.79
C GLN A 230 -6.71 12.59 -6.96
N VAL A 231 -6.37 12.55 -5.69
CA VAL A 231 -6.55 13.66 -4.75
C VAL A 231 -5.24 14.32 -4.37
N CYS A 232 -4.22 13.53 -3.97
CA CYS A 232 -2.97 14.08 -3.45
C CYS A 232 -1.95 14.51 -4.51
N GLY A 233 -2.29 14.37 -5.80
CA GLY A 233 -1.50 14.89 -6.90
C GLY A 233 -0.14 14.22 -7.13
N ILE A 234 0.07 12.99 -6.65
CA ILE A 234 1.35 12.29 -6.75
C ILE A 234 1.87 12.16 -8.18
N CYS A 235 0.96 12.13 -9.18
CA CYS A 235 1.31 12.06 -10.60
C CYS A 235 1.69 13.42 -11.21
N ARG A 236 1.59 14.55 -10.48
CA ARG A 236 1.65 15.90 -11.04
C ARG A 236 3.05 16.55 -11.07
N PHE A 237 4.09 15.87 -10.55
CA PHE A 237 5.44 16.45 -10.64
C PHE A 237 5.94 16.56 -12.09
N MET A 238 6.66 17.63 -12.38
CA MET A 238 7.30 17.91 -13.69
C MET A 238 8.80 18.12 -13.55
N VAL A 239 9.37 17.82 -12.39
CA VAL A 239 10.79 17.92 -12.10
C VAL A 239 11.51 16.66 -12.54
N ARG A 240 12.81 16.78 -12.89
CA ARG A 240 13.67 15.66 -13.31
C ARG A 240 14.69 15.29 -12.24
N ASP A 241 15.03 16.23 -11.38
CA ASP A 241 15.98 16.03 -10.30
C ASP A 241 15.46 15.00 -9.30
N THR A 242 16.30 14.04 -8.92
CA THR A 242 15.98 12.94 -8.02
C THR A 242 15.47 13.40 -6.66
N HIS A 243 16.10 14.43 -6.07
CA HIS A 243 15.69 14.94 -4.77
C HIS A 243 14.34 15.67 -4.85
N ALA A 244 14.13 16.45 -5.91
CA ALA A 244 12.86 17.11 -6.13
C ALA A 244 11.70 16.11 -6.33
N ILE A 245 11.95 15.00 -7.02
CA ILE A 245 10.97 13.91 -7.16
C ILE A 245 10.67 13.28 -5.80
N LYS A 246 11.71 12.93 -5.02
CA LYS A 246 11.54 12.34 -3.67
C LYS A 246 10.75 13.27 -2.75
N THR A 247 11.08 14.58 -2.76
CA THR A 247 10.35 15.59 -1.97
C THR A 247 8.88 15.69 -2.40
N HIS A 248 8.58 15.67 -3.70
CA HIS A 248 7.19 15.69 -4.19
C HIS A 248 6.40 14.44 -3.74
N ILE A 249 7.01 13.26 -3.84
CA ILE A 249 6.39 12.02 -3.37
C ILE A 249 6.09 12.10 -1.87
N PHE A 250 7.07 12.55 -1.06
CA PHE A 250 6.87 12.75 0.37
C PHE A 250 5.69 13.70 0.66
N CYS A 251 5.66 14.88 0.01
CA CYS A 251 4.55 15.83 0.19
C CYS A 251 3.18 15.24 -0.18
N SER A 252 3.12 14.40 -1.21
CA SER A 252 1.88 13.73 -1.61
C SER A 252 1.43 12.71 -0.57
N LEU A 253 2.37 11.94 0.02
CA LEU A 253 2.10 11.02 1.12
C LEU A 253 1.63 11.77 2.38
N GLN A 254 2.30 12.87 2.73
CA GLN A 254 1.93 13.73 3.84
C GLN A 254 0.53 14.36 3.65
N ALA A 255 0.19 14.76 2.42
CA ALA A 255 -1.14 15.27 2.10
C ALA A 255 -2.21 14.20 2.35
N PHE A 256 -1.97 12.94 1.96
CA PHE A 256 -2.88 11.85 2.26
C PHE A 256 -3.05 11.65 3.78
N VAL A 257 -1.95 11.64 4.53
CA VAL A 257 -2.00 11.50 6.00
C VAL A 257 -2.88 12.59 6.63
N ARG A 258 -2.76 13.85 6.17
CA ARG A 258 -3.62 14.94 6.64
C ARG A 258 -5.10 14.72 6.30
N LEU A 259 -5.39 14.27 5.09
CA LEU A 259 -6.77 13.94 4.68
C LEU A 259 -7.36 12.80 5.50
N GLU A 260 -6.55 11.79 5.82
CA GLU A 260 -6.99 10.68 6.66
C GLU A 260 -7.29 11.14 8.09
N PHE A 261 -6.48 12.01 8.66
CA PHE A 261 -6.78 12.60 9.97
C PHE A 261 -8.06 13.43 9.97
N MET A 262 -8.27 14.26 8.96
CA MET A 262 -9.52 15.00 8.81
C MET A 262 -10.73 14.06 8.72
N ARG A 263 -10.58 12.91 8.06
CA ARG A 263 -11.64 11.88 7.99
C ARG A 263 -11.89 11.23 9.35
N VAL A 264 -10.82 10.88 10.09
CA VAL A 264 -10.92 10.28 11.42
C VAL A 264 -11.56 11.25 12.42
N GLU A 265 -11.21 12.53 12.36
CA GLU A 265 -11.78 13.61 13.16
C GLU A 265 -13.19 14.04 12.70
N LYS A 266 -13.73 13.39 11.66
CA LYS A 266 -15.05 13.68 11.07
C LYS A 266 -15.19 15.10 10.52
N ILE A 267 -14.09 15.76 10.17
CA ILE A 267 -14.10 17.05 9.47
C ILE A 267 -14.55 16.85 8.02
N ILE A 268 -14.19 15.71 7.42
CA ILE A 268 -14.63 15.29 6.09
C ILE A 268 -15.21 13.87 6.18
N SER A 269 -16.16 13.53 5.31
CA SER A 269 -16.75 12.19 5.24
C SER A 269 -15.87 11.22 4.43
N ASN A 270 -15.15 11.72 3.43
CA ASN A 270 -14.22 10.97 2.59
C ASN A 270 -13.17 11.90 1.97
N TRP A 271 -12.04 11.33 1.52
CA TRP A 271 -10.91 12.10 0.98
C TRP A 271 -11.25 12.94 -0.26
N TYR A 272 -12.23 12.51 -1.07
CA TYR A 272 -12.62 13.19 -2.31
C TYR A 272 -13.49 14.43 -2.07
N GLU A 273 -14.06 14.55 -0.88
CA GLU A 273 -14.87 15.69 -0.48
C GLU A 273 -14.09 16.99 -0.50
N VAL A 274 -12.85 16.97 -0.03
CA VAL A 274 -11.98 18.16 -0.03
C VAL A 274 -11.78 18.71 -1.44
N GLN A 275 -11.54 17.85 -2.42
CA GLN A 275 -11.37 18.30 -3.81
C GLN A 275 -12.66 18.91 -4.37
N ARG A 276 -13.79 18.32 -4.05
CA ARG A 276 -15.11 18.80 -4.50
C ARG A 276 -15.45 20.13 -3.87
N ASN A 277 -15.28 20.25 -2.56
CA ASN A 277 -15.66 21.45 -1.80
C ASN A 277 -14.71 22.62 -2.06
N LEU A 278 -13.41 22.36 -2.21
CA LEU A 278 -12.44 23.39 -2.55
C LEU A 278 -12.80 24.08 -3.88
N PHE A 279 -13.13 23.30 -4.91
CA PHE A 279 -13.55 23.85 -6.20
C PHE A 279 -14.84 24.65 -6.07
N THR A 280 -15.82 24.11 -5.36
CA THR A 280 -17.13 24.77 -5.18
C THR A 280 -16.99 26.08 -4.41
N LEU A 281 -16.19 26.11 -3.34
CA LEU A 281 -15.97 27.31 -2.55
C LEU A 281 -15.21 28.38 -3.34
N VAL A 282 -14.11 28.04 -4.01
CA VAL A 282 -13.31 28.98 -4.81
C VAL A 282 -14.13 29.55 -5.97
N VAL A 283 -14.90 28.72 -6.69
CA VAL A 283 -15.78 29.17 -7.77
C VAL A 283 -16.89 30.07 -7.21
N ARG A 284 -17.48 29.71 -6.09
CA ARG A 284 -18.52 30.50 -5.43
C ARG A 284 -17.98 31.86 -4.99
N GLU A 285 -16.84 31.91 -4.31
CA GLU A 285 -16.21 33.16 -3.89
C GLU A 285 -15.84 34.03 -5.09
N HIS A 286 -15.33 33.46 -6.16
CA HIS A 286 -15.01 34.18 -7.39
C HIS A 286 -16.27 34.79 -8.04
N ILE A 287 -17.35 34.01 -8.12
CA ILE A 287 -18.64 34.49 -8.67
C ILE A 287 -19.20 35.63 -7.80
N PHE A 288 -19.20 35.47 -6.47
CA PHE A 288 -19.74 36.51 -5.57
C PHE A 288 -18.86 37.77 -5.55
N ALA A 289 -17.54 37.65 -5.61
CA ALA A 289 -16.64 38.79 -5.71
C ALA A 289 -16.91 39.59 -7.01
N ASN A 290 -17.10 38.90 -8.13
CA ASN A 290 -17.37 39.57 -9.42
C ASN A 290 -18.80 40.12 -9.51
N LEU A 291 -19.80 39.54 -8.84
CA LEU A 291 -21.14 40.11 -8.76
C LEU A 291 -21.15 41.40 -7.93
N ASN A 292 -20.40 41.44 -6.84
CA ASN A 292 -20.30 42.64 -5.99
C ASN A 292 -19.46 43.77 -6.62
N SER A 293 -18.46 43.41 -7.47
CA SER A 293 -17.68 44.43 -8.22
C SER A 293 -18.43 45.03 -9.41
N ASN A 294 -19.44 44.35 -9.97
CA ASN A 294 -20.29 44.83 -11.05
C ASN A 294 -21.59 45.48 -10.56
N GLY A 295 -21.80 45.53 -9.23
CA GLY A 295 -23.00 46.11 -8.62
C GLY A 295 -22.93 47.65 -8.37
N THR A 296 -21.85 48.29 -8.70
CA THR A 296 -21.70 49.77 -8.70
C THR A 296 -21.79 50.28 -10.13
N ILE A 297 -22.95 50.07 -10.81
CA ILE A 297 -23.32 50.96 -11.90
C ILE A 297 -23.99 52.15 -11.24
N GLU A 298 -23.26 53.24 -11.21
CA GLU A 298 -23.69 54.54 -10.83
C GLU A 298 -24.98 54.92 -11.55
N ASN A 299 -25.99 55.31 -10.78
CA ASN A 299 -27.06 56.16 -11.28
C ASN A 299 -26.43 57.54 -11.50
N ALA A 300 -26.15 57.91 -12.75
CA ALA A 300 -25.98 59.24 -13.22
C ALA A 300 -27.07 59.58 -14.21
#